data_49d5f555ce0faf5c24cade4b1e24b902
#
_entry.id   49d5f555ce0faf5c24cade4b1e24b902
#
_cell.length_a   1.000
_cell.length_b   1.000
_cell.length_c   1.000
_cell.angle_alpha   90.00
_cell.angle_beta   90.00
_cell.angle_gamma   90.00
#
_symmetry.space_group_name_H-M   'P 1'
#
loop_
_entity.id
_entity.type
_entity.pdbx_description
1 polymer ?
#
loop_
_entity_poly.entity_id
_entity_poly.type
_entity_poly.pdbx_seq_one_letter_code
_entity_poly.pdbx_strand_id
1 'polypeptide(L)'
;MELNKVNRPYYNDYGTWIRSRFPFRVQKISVDAGFTCPNRDGRISTGGCIFCNNRTFNPSYCDHRHSVSQQLEEGKQFFARKYPDMKYLAYFQAYTNTYAPLAHLQALYEEALRVDDVVGIVIGTRPDCVSSELLDYLSRLNEQTFLIVEYGIESANDRTLEFINRGHTFEQSRQAIAQTHQRGILTGGHIILGLPGEDAEESIRQAARISDLDLDILKVHQMQIIRGTALEKIYEQKPFHIYTIEEYIQLIARYIQHLRKDLVLERFVSQSPQDLLVAPHWGLKNYEFTNLLVNYLKQHDIRQGQLLAEV
;
A
#
# COMPACT_ATOMS: atom_id res chain seq x y z
N MET A 1 -25.93 23.28 28.60
CA MET A 1 -26.29 22.35 27.50
C MET A 1 -25.05 22.11 26.67
N GLU A 2 -24.21 21.14 27.08
CA GLU A 2 -23.03 20.74 26.30
C GLU A 2 -23.53 19.99 25.06
N LEU A 3 -23.37 20.61 23.91
CA LEU A 3 -23.54 19.94 22.62
C LEU A 3 -22.61 18.74 22.57
N ASN A 4 -23.18 17.54 22.50
CA ASN A 4 -22.48 16.29 22.20
C ASN A 4 -21.46 16.55 21.08
N LYS A 5 -20.18 16.67 21.43
CA LYS A 5 -19.09 16.61 20.45
C LYS A 5 -19.15 15.21 19.86
N VAL A 6 -19.77 15.08 18.70
CA VAL A 6 -19.69 13.90 17.86
C VAL A 6 -18.20 13.59 17.72
N ASN A 7 -17.79 12.45 18.25
CA ASN A 7 -16.40 12.02 18.26
C ASN A 7 -16.01 11.68 16.82
N ARG A 8 -15.74 12.72 16.01
CA ARG A 8 -15.29 12.55 14.62
C ARG A 8 -13.89 11.97 14.65
N PRO A 9 -13.61 10.90 13.90
CA PRO A 9 -12.28 10.33 13.82
C PRO A 9 -11.28 11.39 13.34
N TYR A 10 -10.03 11.31 13.77
CA TYR A 10 -8.97 12.26 13.39
C TYR A 10 -8.57 12.11 11.92
N TYR A 11 -8.82 10.95 11.34
CA TYR A 11 -8.63 10.66 9.92
C TYR A 11 -9.65 9.60 9.45
N ASN A 12 -9.81 9.46 8.15
CA ASN A 12 -10.68 8.46 7.53
C ASN A 12 -9.99 7.08 7.55
N ASP A 13 -10.32 6.29 8.57
CA ASP A 13 -9.66 5.03 8.89
C ASP A 13 -10.19 3.87 8.04
N TYR A 14 -9.28 3.12 7.42
CA TYR A 14 -9.60 1.94 6.61
C TYR A 14 -10.37 0.87 7.39
N GLY A 15 -10.05 0.64 8.65
CA GLY A 15 -10.74 -0.36 9.47
C GLY A 15 -12.22 -0.02 9.64
N THR A 16 -12.58 1.25 9.79
CA THR A 16 -13.97 1.74 9.83
C THR A 16 -14.60 1.67 8.44
N TRP A 17 -13.88 2.11 7.43
CA TRP A 17 -14.35 2.11 6.05
C TRP A 17 -14.66 0.69 5.54
N ILE A 18 -13.79 -0.29 5.75
CA ILE A 18 -14.02 -1.67 5.30
C ILE A 18 -15.20 -2.34 6.03
N ARG A 19 -15.39 -2.04 7.32
CA ARG A 19 -16.56 -2.51 8.09
C ARG A 19 -17.87 -1.93 7.60
N SER A 20 -17.88 -0.77 6.97
CA SER A 20 -19.09 -0.23 6.35
C SER A 20 -19.45 -0.90 5.01
N ARG A 21 -18.50 -1.60 4.39
CA ARG A 21 -18.67 -2.30 3.11
C ARG A 21 -19.13 -3.75 3.27
N PHE A 22 -18.83 -4.38 4.41
CA PHE A 22 -19.14 -5.77 4.66
C PHE A 22 -19.84 -5.94 6.01
N PRO A 23 -20.87 -6.82 6.10
CA PRO A 23 -21.55 -7.13 7.37
C PRO A 23 -20.72 -8.06 8.27
N PHE A 24 -19.57 -8.53 7.82
CA PHE A 24 -18.64 -9.42 8.50
C PHE A 24 -17.23 -8.85 8.50
N ARG A 25 -16.35 -9.45 9.30
CA ARG A 25 -14.92 -9.09 9.28
C ARG A 25 -14.24 -9.59 8.03
N VAL A 26 -13.36 -8.75 7.48
CA VAL A 26 -12.58 -9.06 6.28
C VAL A 26 -11.08 -8.95 6.59
N GLN A 27 -10.31 -9.94 6.14
CA GLN A 27 -8.86 -10.00 6.27
C GLN A 27 -8.21 -10.18 4.89
N LYS A 28 -7.17 -9.40 4.59
CA LYS A 28 -6.33 -9.65 3.40
C LYS A 28 -5.44 -10.87 3.65
N ILE A 29 -5.43 -11.82 2.73
CA ILE A 29 -4.47 -12.94 2.68
C ILE A 29 -3.53 -12.68 1.50
N SER A 30 -2.24 -12.52 1.78
CA SER A 30 -1.22 -12.32 0.75
C SER A 30 -1.05 -13.57 -0.11
N VAL A 31 -0.88 -13.35 -1.42
CA VAL A 31 -0.63 -14.38 -2.43
C VAL A 31 0.62 -14.00 -3.23
N ASP A 32 1.52 -14.94 -3.42
CA ASP A 32 2.62 -14.89 -4.37
C ASP A 32 2.27 -15.78 -5.57
N ALA A 33 1.85 -15.18 -6.67
CA ALA A 33 1.46 -15.90 -7.89
C ALA A 33 2.63 -16.08 -8.88
N GLY A 34 3.88 -15.92 -8.43
CA GLY A 34 5.08 -16.16 -9.24
C GLY A 34 5.37 -15.07 -10.28
N PHE A 35 4.79 -13.90 -10.14
CA PHE A 35 5.09 -12.78 -11.03
C PHE A 35 6.52 -12.29 -10.88
N THR A 36 7.00 -11.61 -11.92
CA THR A 36 8.24 -10.83 -11.89
C THR A 36 7.92 -9.32 -11.93
N CYS A 37 8.94 -8.52 -12.16
CA CYS A 37 8.83 -7.08 -12.30
C CYS A 37 9.67 -6.61 -13.51
N PRO A 38 9.15 -5.75 -14.41
CA PRO A 38 9.90 -5.27 -15.57
C PRO A 38 11.14 -4.46 -15.18
N ASN A 39 11.22 -4.03 -13.93
CA ASN A 39 12.38 -3.38 -13.33
C ASN A 39 13.46 -4.38 -12.86
N ARG A 40 13.23 -5.70 -13.01
CA ARG A 40 14.13 -6.78 -12.60
C ARG A 40 14.52 -7.69 -13.74
N ASP A 41 13.64 -7.94 -14.69
CA ASP A 41 13.83 -8.90 -15.78
C ASP A 41 14.55 -8.29 -17.00
N GLY A 42 14.93 -7.01 -16.93
CA GLY A 42 15.68 -6.32 -17.98
C GLY A 42 14.82 -5.58 -18.99
N ARG A 43 13.48 -5.61 -18.88
CA ARG A 43 12.60 -4.89 -19.81
C ARG A 43 12.69 -3.37 -19.62
N ILE A 44 12.72 -2.87 -18.39
CA ILE A 44 12.93 -1.46 -18.04
C ILE A 44 14.31 -1.29 -17.44
N SER A 45 14.66 -2.10 -16.44
CA SER A 45 15.91 -2.06 -15.72
C SER A 45 16.24 -3.45 -15.15
N THR A 46 17.42 -3.60 -14.55
CA THR A 46 17.84 -4.78 -13.81
C THR A 46 17.97 -4.47 -12.33
N GLY A 47 17.82 -5.48 -11.47
CA GLY A 47 18.01 -5.34 -10.02
C GLY A 47 16.81 -4.82 -9.24
N GLY A 48 15.83 -4.15 -9.87
CA GLY A 48 14.65 -3.60 -9.22
C GLY A 48 14.89 -2.23 -8.59
N CYS A 49 13.88 -1.75 -7.84
CA CYS A 49 14.03 -0.54 -7.02
C CYS A 49 15.10 -0.77 -5.95
N ILE A 50 15.87 0.27 -5.60
CA ILE A 50 17.02 0.16 -4.69
C ILE A 50 16.67 -0.36 -3.29
N PHE A 51 15.42 -0.19 -2.84
CA PHE A 51 14.91 -0.60 -1.53
C PHE A 51 14.23 -1.98 -1.55
N CYS A 52 13.98 -2.56 -2.74
CA CYS A 52 13.05 -3.68 -2.89
C CYS A 52 13.69 -5.03 -2.52
N ASN A 53 13.08 -5.69 -1.53
CA ASN A 53 13.32 -7.08 -1.19
C ASN A 53 11.97 -7.78 -0.89
N ASN A 54 11.48 -8.58 -1.83
CA ASN A 54 10.15 -9.22 -1.72
C ASN A 54 10.00 -10.18 -0.53
N ARG A 55 11.11 -10.69 0.02
CA ARG A 55 11.08 -11.54 1.22
C ARG A 55 10.49 -10.82 2.44
N THR A 56 10.42 -9.48 2.42
CA THR A 56 9.84 -8.68 3.51
C THR A 56 8.31 -8.68 3.53
N PHE A 57 7.66 -9.08 2.43
CA PHE A 57 6.20 -9.00 2.27
C PHE A 57 5.49 -10.35 2.28
N ASN A 58 6.24 -11.46 2.17
CA ASN A 58 5.68 -12.80 2.06
C ASN A 58 5.62 -13.48 3.44
N PRO A 59 4.43 -13.70 4.02
CA PRO A 59 4.24 -14.62 5.14
C PRO A 59 4.71 -16.04 4.78
N SER A 60 4.94 -16.88 5.78
CA SER A 60 5.48 -18.23 5.59
C SER A 60 4.62 -19.15 4.70
N TYR A 61 3.32 -18.90 4.60
CA TYR A 61 2.39 -19.63 3.72
C TYR A 61 2.39 -19.13 2.28
N CYS A 62 2.98 -17.95 2.01
CA CYS A 62 2.96 -17.31 0.71
C CYS A 62 4.18 -17.77 -0.10
N ASP A 63 3.99 -18.82 -0.89
CA ASP A 63 5.04 -19.47 -1.70
C ASP A 63 4.52 -19.73 -3.12
N HIS A 64 5.17 -19.14 -4.13
CA HIS A 64 4.80 -19.26 -5.54
C HIS A 64 4.85 -20.69 -6.11
N ARG A 65 5.43 -21.65 -5.38
CA ARG A 65 5.40 -23.08 -5.74
C ARG A 65 4.04 -23.74 -5.45
N HIS A 66 3.23 -23.10 -4.62
CA HIS A 66 1.86 -23.51 -4.33
C HIS A 66 0.88 -22.77 -5.24
N SER A 67 -0.24 -23.37 -5.57
CA SER A 67 -1.33 -22.72 -6.30
C SER A 67 -1.89 -21.54 -5.49
N VAL A 68 -2.57 -20.61 -6.15
CA VAL A 68 -3.26 -19.49 -5.48
C VAL A 68 -4.26 -19.99 -4.45
N SER A 69 -5.05 -20.99 -4.81
CA SER A 69 -6.04 -21.62 -3.92
C SER A 69 -5.39 -22.25 -2.69
N GLN A 70 -4.27 -22.97 -2.86
CA GLN A 70 -3.55 -23.55 -1.73
C GLN A 70 -3.02 -22.48 -0.77
N GLN A 71 -2.38 -21.42 -1.27
CA GLN A 71 -1.90 -20.32 -0.44
C GLN A 71 -3.03 -19.62 0.33
N LEU A 72 -4.20 -19.47 -0.29
CA LEU A 72 -5.38 -18.90 0.36
C LEU A 72 -5.90 -19.80 1.47
N GLU A 73 -5.98 -21.13 1.25
CA GLU A 73 -6.40 -22.06 2.30
C GLU A 73 -5.41 -22.10 3.48
N GLU A 74 -4.11 -22.10 3.22
CA GLU A 74 -3.08 -22.03 4.25
C GLU A 74 -3.16 -20.68 5.01
N GLY A 75 -3.39 -19.57 4.29
CA GLY A 75 -3.61 -18.26 4.87
C GLY A 75 -4.87 -18.17 5.73
N LYS A 76 -5.98 -18.80 5.32
CA LYS A 76 -7.20 -18.93 6.14
C LYS A 76 -6.89 -19.62 7.47
N GLN A 77 -6.16 -20.74 7.43
CA GLN A 77 -5.76 -21.48 8.64
C GLN A 77 -4.88 -20.63 9.56
N PHE A 78 -4.00 -19.80 9.00
CA PHE A 78 -3.15 -18.89 9.77
C PHE A 78 -3.96 -17.87 10.57
N PHE A 79 -5.06 -17.33 9.98
CA PHE A 79 -5.93 -16.33 10.59
C PHE A 79 -7.12 -16.90 11.38
N ALA A 80 -7.60 -18.12 11.06
CA ALA A 80 -8.82 -18.71 11.62
C ALA A 80 -8.83 -18.82 13.16
N ARG A 81 -7.67 -18.91 13.78
CA ARG A 81 -7.56 -19.00 15.26
C ARG A 81 -8.11 -17.76 15.98
N LYS A 82 -8.33 -16.66 15.28
CA LYS A 82 -8.67 -15.37 15.89
C LYS A 82 -10.16 -15.03 15.77
N TYR A 83 -10.81 -15.39 14.66
CA TYR A 83 -12.22 -15.04 14.38
C TYR A 83 -12.85 -16.07 13.45
N PRO A 84 -13.83 -16.88 13.92
CA PRO A 84 -14.39 -17.98 13.13
C PRO A 84 -15.22 -17.55 11.91
N ASP A 85 -15.86 -16.37 11.95
CA ASP A 85 -16.75 -15.88 10.87
C ASP A 85 -16.06 -14.86 9.93
N MET A 86 -14.73 -14.94 9.82
CA MET A 86 -13.96 -14.03 8.98
C MET A 86 -14.07 -14.43 7.51
N LYS A 87 -14.23 -13.41 6.64
CA LYS A 87 -14.09 -13.57 5.19
C LYS A 87 -12.77 -12.94 4.73
N TYR A 88 -12.38 -13.20 3.48
CA TYR A 88 -11.04 -12.89 3.04
C TYR A 88 -11.02 -12.14 1.72
N LEU A 89 -10.02 -11.28 1.56
CA LEU A 89 -9.63 -10.69 0.28
C LEU A 89 -8.32 -11.35 -0.16
N ALA A 90 -8.29 -11.95 -1.34
CA ALA A 90 -7.07 -12.45 -1.93
C ALA A 90 -6.19 -11.26 -2.34
N TYR A 91 -5.03 -11.10 -1.71
CA TYR A 91 -4.14 -9.99 -1.91
C TYR A 91 -2.90 -10.40 -2.70
N PHE A 92 -2.93 -10.19 -4.01
CA PHE A 92 -1.79 -10.36 -4.90
C PHE A 92 -0.79 -9.23 -4.64
N GLN A 93 0.23 -9.51 -3.85
CA GLN A 93 1.15 -8.48 -3.34
C GLN A 93 2.56 -8.60 -3.89
N ALA A 94 3.06 -9.82 -4.13
CA ALA A 94 4.44 -10.03 -4.54
C ALA A 94 4.72 -9.52 -5.95
N TYR A 95 5.70 -8.63 -6.12
CA TYR A 95 6.13 -8.06 -7.42
C TYR A 95 5.07 -7.23 -8.15
N THR A 96 4.83 -7.53 -9.45
CA THR A 96 3.93 -6.75 -10.32
C THR A 96 2.83 -7.66 -10.84
N ASN A 97 1.70 -7.67 -10.15
CA ASN A 97 0.66 -8.69 -10.33
C ASN A 97 -0.27 -8.45 -11.54
N THR A 98 0.09 -7.53 -12.43
CA THR A 98 -0.55 -7.31 -13.74
C THR A 98 0.44 -7.53 -14.90
N TYR A 99 1.66 -7.97 -14.58
CA TYR A 99 2.73 -8.11 -15.57
C TYR A 99 2.77 -9.55 -16.13
N ALA A 100 1.73 -9.91 -16.87
CA ALA A 100 1.61 -11.17 -17.59
C ALA A 100 0.55 -11.05 -18.71
N PRO A 101 0.46 -12.02 -19.64
CA PRO A 101 -0.64 -12.10 -20.60
C PRO A 101 -2.02 -12.14 -19.91
N LEU A 102 -3.01 -11.46 -20.49
CA LEU A 102 -4.34 -11.32 -19.88
C LEU A 102 -4.98 -12.67 -19.50
N ALA A 103 -4.90 -13.67 -20.38
CA ALA A 103 -5.47 -15.00 -20.09
C ALA A 103 -4.87 -15.67 -18.84
N HIS A 104 -3.58 -15.43 -18.58
CA HIS A 104 -2.91 -15.93 -17.37
C HIS A 104 -3.40 -15.18 -16.13
N LEU A 105 -3.52 -13.84 -16.22
CA LEU A 105 -4.06 -13.01 -15.13
C LEU A 105 -5.49 -13.44 -14.76
N GLN A 106 -6.34 -13.63 -15.77
CA GLN A 106 -7.71 -14.11 -15.59
C GLN A 106 -7.76 -15.44 -14.84
N ALA A 107 -6.97 -16.41 -15.27
CA ALA A 107 -6.93 -17.73 -14.64
C ALA A 107 -6.59 -17.66 -13.14
N LEU A 108 -5.58 -16.84 -12.78
CA LEU A 108 -5.14 -16.66 -11.39
C LEU A 108 -6.17 -15.92 -10.51
N TYR A 109 -6.77 -14.84 -11.04
CA TYR A 109 -7.77 -14.08 -10.30
C TYR A 109 -9.05 -14.87 -10.09
N GLU A 110 -9.50 -15.59 -11.13
CA GLU A 110 -10.65 -16.48 -11.03
C GLU A 110 -10.40 -17.68 -10.12
N GLU A 111 -9.17 -18.23 -10.10
CA GLU A 111 -8.79 -19.27 -9.14
C GLU A 111 -8.96 -18.78 -7.71
N ALA A 112 -8.47 -17.57 -7.40
CA ALA A 112 -8.63 -16.98 -6.07
C ALA A 112 -10.09 -16.82 -5.65
N LEU A 113 -10.95 -16.40 -6.57
CA LEU A 113 -12.38 -16.17 -6.30
C LEU A 113 -13.21 -17.45 -6.16
N ARG A 114 -12.70 -18.60 -6.61
CA ARG A 114 -13.35 -19.91 -6.39
C ARG A 114 -13.10 -20.48 -5.00
N VAL A 115 -12.18 -19.89 -4.22
CA VAL A 115 -11.89 -20.33 -2.86
C VAL A 115 -13.00 -19.86 -1.93
N ASP A 116 -13.57 -20.77 -1.16
CA ASP A 116 -14.64 -20.48 -0.20
C ASP A 116 -14.21 -19.37 0.77
N ASP A 117 -15.16 -18.49 1.11
CA ASP A 117 -14.95 -17.33 1.99
C ASP A 117 -14.05 -16.21 1.42
N VAL A 118 -13.57 -16.31 0.20
CA VAL A 118 -12.93 -15.20 -0.52
C VAL A 118 -14.02 -14.32 -1.15
N VAL A 119 -14.12 -13.09 -0.68
CA VAL A 119 -15.19 -12.14 -1.06
C VAL A 119 -14.69 -11.01 -1.96
N GLY A 120 -13.45 -11.10 -2.40
CA GLY A 120 -12.87 -10.10 -3.31
C GLY A 120 -11.36 -10.23 -3.47
N ILE A 121 -10.81 -9.37 -4.30
CA ILE A 121 -9.40 -9.36 -4.68
C ILE A 121 -8.80 -7.97 -4.47
N VAL A 122 -7.54 -7.94 -4.06
CA VAL A 122 -6.69 -6.74 -4.06
C VAL A 122 -5.46 -7.04 -4.91
N ILE A 123 -5.19 -6.20 -5.91
CA ILE A 123 -4.11 -6.39 -6.87
C ILE A 123 -3.07 -5.30 -6.69
N GLY A 124 -1.93 -5.63 -6.06
CA GLY A 124 -0.77 -4.75 -5.96
C GLY A 124 0.04 -4.75 -7.25
N THR A 125 0.26 -3.58 -7.85
CA THR A 125 0.96 -3.49 -9.13
C THR A 125 1.72 -2.18 -9.31
N ARG A 126 2.38 -2.06 -10.45
CA ARG A 126 3.04 -0.85 -10.94
C ARG A 126 2.09 -0.08 -11.85
N PRO A 127 2.12 1.27 -11.85
CA PRO A 127 1.24 2.08 -12.70
C PRO A 127 1.55 1.94 -14.20
N ASP A 128 2.79 1.60 -14.56
CA ASP A 128 3.24 1.40 -15.94
C ASP A 128 2.99 -0.04 -16.47
N CYS A 129 2.29 -0.87 -15.69
CA CYS A 129 1.99 -2.27 -16.03
C CYS A 129 0.49 -2.57 -16.12
N VAL A 130 -0.32 -1.60 -16.48
CA VAL A 130 -1.76 -1.78 -16.75
C VAL A 130 -2.08 -1.38 -18.19
N SER A 131 -2.88 -2.20 -18.87
CA SER A 131 -3.40 -1.92 -20.20
C SER A 131 -4.89 -1.65 -20.15
N SER A 132 -5.42 -0.94 -21.17
CA SER A 132 -6.88 -0.75 -21.28
C SER A 132 -7.63 -2.06 -21.33
N GLU A 133 -7.12 -3.08 -22.04
CA GLU A 133 -7.72 -4.40 -22.14
C GLU A 133 -7.83 -5.09 -20.76
N LEU A 134 -6.77 -5.00 -19.95
CA LEU A 134 -6.79 -5.51 -18.57
C LEU A 134 -7.79 -4.74 -17.71
N LEU A 135 -7.79 -3.40 -17.77
CA LEU A 135 -8.70 -2.58 -17.00
C LEU A 135 -10.18 -2.82 -17.38
N ASP A 136 -10.46 -3.07 -18.66
CA ASP A 136 -11.80 -3.43 -19.14
C ASP A 136 -12.24 -4.81 -18.62
N TYR A 137 -11.32 -5.77 -18.52
CA TYR A 137 -11.58 -7.05 -17.84
C TYR A 137 -11.84 -6.84 -16.33
N LEU A 138 -10.99 -6.08 -15.65
CA LEU A 138 -11.13 -5.82 -14.22
C LEU A 138 -12.42 -5.04 -13.91
N SER A 139 -12.88 -4.17 -14.80
CA SER A 139 -14.17 -3.48 -14.65
C SER A 139 -15.33 -4.46 -14.64
N ARG A 140 -15.37 -5.42 -15.58
CA ARG A 140 -16.39 -6.49 -15.60
C ARG A 140 -16.30 -7.40 -14.36
N LEU A 141 -15.07 -7.69 -13.90
CA LEU A 141 -14.87 -8.48 -12.69
C LEU A 141 -15.37 -7.73 -11.45
N ASN A 142 -15.19 -6.41 -11.39
CA ASN A 142 -15.64 -5.54 -10.30
C ASN A 142 -17.17 -5.48 -10.16
N GLU A 143 -17.92 -5.77 -11.23
CA GLU A 143 -19.39 -5.92 -11.16
C GLU A 143 -19.83 -7.18 -10.39
N GLN A 144 -18.95 -8.16 -10.25
CA GLN A 144 -19.23 -9.46 -9.66
C GLN A 144 -18.61 -9.67 -8.28
N THR A 145 -17.57 -8.91 -7.95
CA THR A 145 -16.82 -9.07 -6.70
C THR A 145 -16.21 -7.77 -6.22
N PHE A 146 -15.80 -7.71 -4.98
CA PHE A 146 -15.08 -6.56 -4.45
C PHE A 146 -13.64 -6.54 -4.98
N LEU A 147 -13.25 -5.45 -5.63
CA LEU A 147 -11.96 -5.31 -6.29
C LEU A 147 -11.28 -3.99 -5.92
N ILE A 148 -10.00 -4.06 -5.56
CA ILE A 148 -9.11 -2.92 -5.40
C ILE A 148 -7.87 -3.14 -6.26
N VAL A 149 -7.46 -2.13 -7.04
CA VAL A 149 -6.13 -2.08 -7.67
C VAL A 149 -5.25 -1.12 -6.88
N GLU A 150 -4.15 -1.63 -6.32
CA GLU A 150 -3.21 -0.87 -5.49
C GLU A 150 -1.93 -0.56 -6.28
N TYR A 151 -1.64 0.72 -6.47
CA TYR A 151 -0.47 1.19 -7.22
C TYR A 151 0.69 1.57 -6.30
N GLY A 152 1.85 0.99 -6.54
CA GLY A 152 3.10 1.45 -5.93
C GLY A 152 3.52 2.76 -6.57
N ILE A 153 3.11 3.89 -6.03
CA ILE A 153 3.50 5.24 -6.45
C ILE A 153 4.89 5.54 -5.92
N GLU A 154 5.11 5.25 -4.67
CA GLU A 154 6.29 5.38 -3.81
C GLU A 154 6.68 6.83 -3.49
N SER A 155 6.73 7.72 -4.47
CA SER A 155 6.97 9.16 -4.32
C SER A 155 6.20 9.93 -5.41
N ALA A 156 5.81 11.17 -5.10
CA ALA A 156 5.29 12.12 -6.08
C ALA A 156 6.39 13.02 -6.69
N ASN A 157 7.66 12.73 -6.44
CA ASN A 157 8.82 13.47 -6.95
C ASN A 157 9.59 12.61 -7.96
N ASP A 158 9.62 13.02 -9.24
CA ASP A 158 10.26 12.24 -10.30
C ASP A 158 11.78 12.09 -10.10
N ARG A 159 12.47 13.06 -9.47
CA ARG A 159 13.89 12.92 -9.13
C ARG A 159 14.12 11.81 -8.10
N THR A 160 13.22 11.69 -7.13
CA THR A 160 13.25 10.60 -6.17
C THR A 160 12.94 9.27 -6.86
N LEU A 161 11.91 9.22 -7.72
CA LEU A 161 11.58 8.02 -8.49
C LEU A 161 12.75 7.54 -9.35
N GLU A 162 13.47 8.45 -10.00
CA GLU A 162 14.69 8.14 -10.74
C GLU A 162 15.78 7.60 -9.82
N PHE A 163 16.06 8.30 -8.71
CA PHE A 163 17.09 7.90 -7.74
C PHE A 163 16.84 6.49 -7.16
N ILE A 164 15.60 6.18 -6.82
CA ILE A 164 15.25 4.86 -6.29
C ILE A 164 15.11 3.78 -7.38
N ASN A 165 15.45 4.08 -8.61
CA ASN A 165 15.31 3.19 -9.76
C ASN A 165 13.87 2.67 -9.92
N ARG A 166 12.87 3.56 -9.80
CA ARG A 166 11.46 3.14 -9.87
C ARG A 166 11.04 2.79 -11.29
N GLY A 167 11.58 3.47 -12.31
CA GLY A 167 11.37 3.19 -13.73
C GLY A 167 10.03 3.64 -14.30
N HIS A 168 9.26 4.44 -13.56
CA HIS A 168 8.11 5.18 -14.04
C HIS A 168 8.06 6.58 -13.41
N THR A 169 7.29 7.49 -14.00
CA THR A 169 7.09 8.85 -13.51
C THR A 169 5.83 8.96 -12.64
N PHE A 170 5.71 10.06 -11.91
CA PHE A 170 4.48 10.38 -11.18
C PHE A 170 3.28 10.59 -12.12
N GLU A 171 3.52 11.17 -13.30
CA GLU A 171 2.47 11.35 -14.32
C GLU A 171 1.90 9.99 -14.79
N GLN A 172 2.73 8.97 -14.96
CA GLN A 172 2.24 7.62 -15.29
C GLN A 172 1.38 7.04 -14.15
N SER A 173 1.73 7.33 -12.90
CA SER A 173 0.89 6.95 -11.74
C SER A 173 -0.46 7.65 -11.79
N ARG A 174 -0.50 8.97 -12.06
CA ARG A 174 -1.73 9.74 -12.20
C ARG A 174 -2.64 9.19 -13.28
N GLN A 175 -2.08 8.89 -14.47
CA GLN A 175 -2.84 8.35 -15.59
C GLN A 175 -3.41 6.96 -15.30
N ALA A 176 -2.62 6.06 -14.74
CA ALA A 176 -3.09 4.71 -14.40
C ALA A 176 -4.21 4.73 -13.37
N ILE A 177 -4.08 5.55 -12.33
CA ILE A 177 -5.09 5.74 -11.29
C ILE A 177 -6.39 6.31 -11.90
N ALA A 178 -6.29 7.38 -12.68
CA ALA A 178 -7.45 7.99 -13.31
C ALA A 178 -8.18 7.01 -14.25
N GLN A 179 -7.46 6.27 -15.10
CA GLN A 179 -8.06 5.28 -16.01
C GLN A 179 -8.75 4.13 -15.26
N THR A 180 -8.22 3.72 -14.12
CA THR A 180 -8.79 2.68 -13.27
C THR A 180 -10.04 3.19 -12.57
N HIS A 181 -9.97 4.37 -11.97
CA HIS A 181 -11.09 5.02 -11.29
C HIS A 181 -12.27 5.31 -12.24
N GLN A 182 -12.00 5.79 -13.46
CA GLN A 182 -13.02 6.02 -14.50
C GLN A 182 -13.80 4.75 -14.88
N ARG A 183 -13.26 3.57 -14.62
CA ARG A 183 -13.93 2.28 -14.82
C ARG A 183 -14.68 1.78 -13.59
N GLY A 184 -14.84 2.63 -12.57
CA GLY A 184 -15.54 2.31 -11.32
C GLY A 184 -14.80 1.34 -10.40
N ILE A 185 -13.50 1.10 -10.64
CA ILE A 185 -12.67 0.22 -9.82
C ILE A 185 -12.06 1.04 -8.68
N LEU A 186 -12.12 0.52 -7.44
CA LEU A 186 -11.48 1.15 -6.30
C LEU A 186 -9.95 1.18 -6.47
N THR A 187 -9.37 2.35 -6.21
CA THR A 187 -7.92 2.59 -6.39
C THR A 187 -7.22 2.78 -5.05
N GLY A 188 -6.11 2.08 -4.89
CA GLY A 188 -5.20 2.24 -3.76
C GLY A 188 -3.86 2.82 -4.19
N GLY A 189 -3.19 3.57 -3.33
CA GLY A 189 -1.83 4.06 -3.54
C GLY A 189 -0.89 3.69 -2.40
N HIS A 190 0.36 3.39 -2.72
CA HIS A 190 1.44 3.20 -1.75
C HIS A 190 2.45 4.34 -1.87
N ILE A 191 2.81 4.95 -0.74
CA ILE A 191 3.80 6.02 -0.62
C ILE A 191 4.81 5.65 0.46
N ILE A 192 6.07 5.94 0.20
CA ILE A 192 7.17 5.80 1.16
C ILE A 192 7.62 7.19 1.60
N LEU A 193 7.56 7.48 2.89
CA LEU A 193 8.09 8.71 3.46
C LEU A 193 9.50 8.50 4.03
N GLY A 194 10.36 9.49 3.84
CA GLY A 194 11.75 9.46 4.27
C GLY A 194 12.69 8.81 3.27
N LEU A 195 12.33 8.77 1.99
CA LEU A 195 13.23 8.34 0.92
C LEU A 195 14.46 9.26 0.85
N PRO A 196 15.65 8.75 0.48
CA PRO A 196 16.85 9.57 0.38
C PRO A 196 16.65 10.75 -0.57
N GLY A 197 17.00 11.95 -0.10
CA GLY A 197 16.81 13.19 -0.85
C GLY A 197 15.47 13.90 -0.61
N GLU A 198 14.56 13.29 0.17
CA GLU A 198 13.30 13.90 0.59
C GLU A 198 13.37 14.29 2.07
N ASP A 199 13.21 15.57 2.35
CA ASP A 199 13.00 16.09 3.70
C ASP A 199 11.51 16.12 4.07
N ALA A 200 11.21 16.56 5.29
CA ALA A 200 9.83 16.68 5.77
C ALA A 200 8.99 17.65 4.93
N GLU A 201 9.58 18.74 4.46
CA GLU A 201 8.89 19.76 3.66
C GLU A 201 8.56 19.23 2.27
N GLU A 202 9.46 18.44 1.66
CA GLU A 202 9.16 17.76 0.39
C GLU A 202 8.04 16.75 0.56
N SER A 203 8.06 15.98 1.64
CA SER A 203 6.97 15.02 1.94
C SER A 203 5.62 15.74 2.07
N ILE A 204 5.58 16.90 2.71
CA ILE A 204 4.35 17.70 2.85
C ILE A 204 3.88 18.25 1.49
N ARG A 205 4.79 18.75 0.63
CA ARG A 205 4.44 19.18 -0.74
C ARG A 205 3.83 18.02 -1.56
N GLN A 206 4.35 16.81 -1.37
CA GLN A 206 3.80 15.63 -2.05
C GLN A 206 2.38 15.28 -1.57
N ALA A 207 2.00 15.57 -0.32
CA ALA A 207 0.66 15.28 0.19
C ALA A 207 -0.44 15.96 -0.65
N ALA A 208 -0.24 17.22 -1.05
CA ALA A 208 -1.19 17.92 -1.93
C ALA A 208 -1.29 17.22 -3.30
N ARG A 209 -0.15 16.86 -3.91
CA ARG A 209 -0.13 16.14 -5.20
C ARG A 209 -0.81 14.77 -5.13
N ILE A 210 -0.68 14.07 -4.00
CA ILE A 210 -1.37 12.80 -3.76
C ILE A 210 -2.88 13.02 -3.57
N SER A 211 -3.27 14.11 -2.92
CA SER A 211 -4.68 14.48 -2.77
C SER A 211 -5.38 14.78 -4.09
N ASP A 212 -4.64 15.21 -5.11
CA ASP A 212 -5.17 15.49 -6.45
C ASP A 212 -5.41 14.22 -7.29
N LEU A 213 -4.98 13.05 -6.80
CA LEU A 213 -5.21 11.79 -7.50
C LEU A 213 -6.61 11.23 -7.19
N ASP A 214 -7.19 10.51 -8.14
CA ASP A 214 -8.45 9.77 -7.99
C ASP A 214 -8.24 8.48 -7.16
N LEU A 215 -7.63 8.62 -5.96
CA LEU A 215 -7.37 7.51 -5.04
C LEU A 215 -8.51 7.36 -4.04
N ASP A 216 -8.97 6.14 -3.79
CA ASP A 216 -9.89 5.82 -2.70
C ASP A 216 -9.15 5.53 -1.40
N ILE A 217 -7.98 4.88 -1.50
CA ILE A 217 -7.22 4.37 -0.34
C ILE A 217 -5.74 4.75 -0.48
N LEU A 218 -5.14 5.16 0.63
CA LEU A 218 -3.71 5.43 0.71
C LEU A 218 -3.06 4.58 1.80
N LYS A 219 -1.96 3.94 1.45
CA LYS A 219 -1.02 3.30 2.37
C LYS A 219 0.26 4.12 2.44
N VAL A 220 0.61 4.52 3.64
CA VAL A 220 1.88 5.21 3.89
C VAL A 220 2.84 4.24 4.57
N HIS A 221 4.09 4.26 4.16
CA HIS A 221 5.16 3.49 4.77
C HIS A 221 6.30 4.43 5.18
N GLN A 222 6.92 4.14 6.33
CA GLN A 222 8.25 4.69 6.57
C GLN A 222 9.25 4.01 5.64
N MET A 223 10.25 4.73 5.22
CA MET A 223 11.38 4.13 4.54
C MET A 223 12.08 3.12 5.47
N GLN A 224 12.38 1.95 4.94
CA GLN A 224 13.14 0.90 5.62
C GLN A 224 14.37 0.53 4.82
N ILE A 225 15.50 0.38 5.50
CA ILE A 225 16.72 -0.17 4.92
C ILE A 225 16.72 -1.68 5.17
N ILE A 226 16.67 -2.43 4.10
CA ILE A 226 16.53 -3.89 4.12
C ILE A 226 17.85 -4.53 3.66
N ARG A 227 18.28 -5.54 4.38
CA ARG A 227 19.50 -6.31 4.09
C ARG A 227 19.47 -6.89 2.67
N GLY A 228 20.61 -6.81 2.01
CA GLY A 228 20.80 -7.32 0.65
C GLY A 228 20.25 -6.39 -0.45
N THR A 229 19.81 -5.17 -0.11
CA THR A 229 19.35 -4.17 -1.08
C THR A 229 20.46 -3.21 -1.49
N ALA A 230 20.30 -2.55 -2.64
CA ALA A 230 21.20 -1.47 -3.04
C ALA A 230 21.15 -0.29 -2.07
N LEU A 231 19.98 -0.04 -1.45
CA LEU A 231 19.81 1.02 -0.46
C LEU A 231 20.64 0.78 0.81
N GLU A 232 20.80 -0.48 1.26
CA GLU A 232 21.71 -0.83 2.36
C GLU A 232 23.14 -0.37 2.06
N LYS A 233 23.66 -0.70 0.87
CA LYS A 233 25.02 -0.31 0.45
C LYS A 233 25.18 1.21 0.35
N ILE A 234 24.18 1.93 -0.14
CA ILE A 234 24.18 3.39 -0.19
C ILE A 234 24.25 3.95 1.22
N TYR A 235 23.46 3.43 2.14
CA TYR A 235 23.43 3.88 3.53
C TYR A 235 24.75 3.60 4.27
N GLU A 236 25.38 2.45 4.04
CA GLU A 236 26.69 2.12 4.62
C GLU A 236 27.80 3.07 4.14
N GLN A 237 27.77 3.45 2.85
CA GLN A 237 28.75 4.35 2.27
C GLN A 237 28.53 5.81 2.65
N LYS A 238 27.28 6.24 2.68
CA LYS A 238 26.87 7.62 2.98
C LYS A 238 25.57 7.60 3.78
N PRO A 239 25.65 7.51 5.12
CA PRO A 239 24.46 7.55 5.96
C PRO A 239 23.65 8.82 5.73
N PHE A 240 22.34 8.67 5.69
CA PHE A 240 21.35 9.75 5.60
C PHE A 240 20.35 9.63 6.76
N HIS A 241 19.55 10.68 6.96
CA HIS A 241 18.63 10.74 8.09
C HIS A 241 17.58 9.63 8.02
N ILE A 242 17.39 8.95 9.14
CA ILE A 242 16.33 7.97 9.39
C ILE A 242 15.48 8.53 10.51
N TYR A 243 14.19 8.72 10.27
CA TYR A 243 13.28 9.28 11.27
C TYR A 243 13.21 8.41 12.52
N THR A 244 13.24 9.05 13.69
CA THR A 244 12.79 8.45 14.95
C THR A 244 11.27 8.25 14.93
N ILE A 245 10.73 7.54 15.93
CA ILE A 245 9.27 7.37 16.05
C ILE A 245 8.58 8.73 16.20
N GLU A 246 9.12 9.59 17.05
CA GLU A 246 8.58 10.92 17.36
C GLU A 246 8.60 11.83 16.13
N GLU A 247 9.71 11.89 15.42
CA GLU A 247 9.84 12.68 14.18
C GLU A 247 8.86 12.18 13.11
N TYR A 248 8.70 10.85 12.99
CA TYR A 248 7.80 10.27 12.00
C TYR A 248 6.33 10.50 12.36
N ILE A 249 5.95 10.45 13.64
CA ILE A 249 4.60 10.82 14.10
C ILE A 249 4.30 12.28 13.74
N GLN A 250 5.24 13.20 13.98
CA GLN A 250 5.10 14.61 13.62
C GLN A 250 4.96 14.79 12.10
N LEU A 251 5.78 14.07 11.32
CA LEU A 251 5.69 14.10 9.86
C LEU A 251 4.33 13.61 9.37
N ILE A 252 3.85 12.45 9.84
CA ILE A 252 2.53 11.90 9.47
C ILE A 252 1.41 12.86 9.89
N ALA A 253 1.48 13.44 11.08
CA ALA A 253 0.48 14.39 11.55
C ALA A 253 0.37 15.62 10.64
N ARG A 254 1.51 16.16 10.19
CA ARG A 254 1.54 17.25 9.20
C ARG A 254 1.08 16.77 7.82
N TYR A 255 1.50 15.59 7.39
CA TYR A 255 1.16 15.02 6.10
C TYR A 255 -0.35 14.86 5.93
N ILE A 256 -1.05 14.28 6.91
CA ILE A 256 -2.51 14.06 6.84
C ILE A 256 -3.32 15.36 6.83
N GLN A 257 -2.81 16.46 7.39
CA GLN A 257 -3.50 17.76 7.32
C GLN A 257 -3.65 18.27 5.88
N HIS A 258 -2.77 17.82 4.98
CA HIS A 258 -2.77 18.20 3.56
C HIS A 258 -3.43 17.14 2.65
N LEU A 259 -3.97 16.05 3.20
CA LEU A 259 -4.71 15.05 2.45
C LEU A 259 -6.21 15.37 2.43
N ARG A 260 -6.89 15.15 1.32
CA ARG A 260 -8.35 15.34 1.26
C ARG A 260 -9.07 14.44 2.27
N LYS A 261 -10.20 14.90 2.80
CA LYS A 261 -10.92 14.30 3.94
C LYS A 261 -11.54 12.94 3.63
N ASP A 262 -11.90 12.69 2.38
CA ASP A 262 -12.53 11.45 1.92
C ASP A 262 -11.52 10.32 1.60
N LEU A 263 -10.23 10.64 1.46
CA LEU A 263 -9.19 9.65 1.22
C LEU A 263 -9.05 8.72 2.42
N VAL A 264 -9.22 7.41 2.20
CA VAL A 264 -9.13 6.40 3.25
C VAL A 264 -7.67 6.06 3.54
N LEU A 265 -7.25 6.15 4.80
CA LEU A 265 -5.88 5.85 5.23
C LEU A 265 -5.80 4.45 5.82
N GLU A 266 -5.07 3.53 5.15
CA GLU A 266 -5.04 2.12 5.54
C GLU A 266 -3.99 1.83 6.61
N ARG A 267 -2.79 2.37 6.47
CA ARG A 267 -1.70 2.23 7.46
C ARG A 267 -0.66 3.33 7.30
N PHE A 268 0.18 3.48 8.32
CA PHE A 268 1.24 4.49 8.35
C PHE A 268 2.64 3.91 8.48
N VAL A 269 2.76 2.62 8.78
CA VAL A 269 4.05 1.93 8.92
C VAL A 269 4.01 0.56 8.28
N SER A 270 5.17 0.09 7.85
CA SER A 270 5.41 -1.27 7.38
C SER A 270 6.28 -2.01 8.40
N GLN A 271 6.11 -3.32 8.46
CA GLN A 271 6.93 -4.21 9.28
C GLN A 271 7.70 -5.16 8.36
N SER A 272 8.98 -5.32 8.65
CA SER A 272 9.84 -6.30 8.00
C SER A 272 10.39 -7.29 9.01
N PRO A 273 10.73 -8.51 8.60
CA PRO A 273 11.42 -9.47 9.47
C PRO A 273 12.67 -8.85 10.09
N GLN A 274 12.89 -9.10 11.39
CA GLN A 274 13.98 -8.46 12.14
C GLN A 274 15.36 -8.83 11.61
N ASP A 275 15.53 -10.02 11.08
CA ASP A 275 16.78 -10.50 10.47
C ASP A 275 17.11 -9.78 9.15
N LEU A 276 16.11 -9.22 8.48
CA LEU A 276 16.26 -8.45 7.25
C LEU A 276 16.31 -6.94 7.47
N LEU A 277 15.76 -6.43 8.57
CA LEU A 277 15.70 -5.00 8.83
C LEU A 277 17.04 -4.47 9.32
N VAL A 278 17.61 -3.48 8.62
CA VAL A 278 18.82 -2.75 9.01
C VAL A 278 18.46 -1.46 9.76
N ALA A 279 17.44 -0.73 9.29
CA ALA A 279 16.94 0.50 9.95
C ALA A 279 15.54 0.88 9.40
N PRO A 280 14.71 1.58 10.20
CA PRO A 280 14.84 1.86 11.63
C PRO A 280 14.38 0.69 12.50
N HIS A 281 14.98 0.50 13.66
CA HIS A 281 14.56 -0.49 14.65
C HIS A 281 13.61 0.12 15.68
N TRP A 282 12.36 0.40 15.28
CA TRP A 282 11.37 0.99 16.20
C TRP A 282 10.76 -0.02 17.18
N GLY A 283 10.75 -1.32 16.81
CA GLY A 283 10.20 -2.37 17.68
C GLY A 283 8.68 -2.35 17.88
N LEU A 284 7.96 -1.48 17.16
CA LEU A 284 6.52 -1.29 17.29
C LEU A 284 5.73 -2.11 16.27
N LYS A 285 4.60 -2.64 16.68
CA LYS A 285 3.59 -3.17 15.77
C LYS A 285 2.73 -2.04 15.17
N ASN A 286 2.09 -2.29 14.03
CA ASN A 286 1.24 -1.29 13.36
C ASN A 286 0.21 -0.66 14.28
N TYR A 287 -0.48 -1.44 15.11
CA TYR A 287 -1.50 -0.92 16.03
C TYR A 287 -0.90 -0.07 17.17
N GLU A 288 0.32 -0.37 17.63
CA GLU A 288 1.02 0.40 18.66
C GLU A 288 1.41 1.77 18.11
N PHE A 289 1.98 1.81 16.90
CA PHE A 289 2.26 3.07 16.20
C PHE A 289 0.99 3.88 15.96
N THR A 290 -0.09 3.25 15.49
CA THR A 290 -1.38 3.91 15.26
C THR A 290 -1.93 4.53 16.56
N ASN A 291 -1.81 3.86 17.68
CA ASN A 291 -2.24 4.40 18.98
C ASN A 291 -1.42 5.65 19.39
N LEU A 292 -0.10 5.61 19.18
CA LEU A 292 0.77 6.77 19.45
C LEU A 292 0.39 7.95 18.56
N LEU A 293 0.20 7.70 17.27
CA LEU A 293 -0.24 8.72 16.30
C LEU A 293 -1.60 9.32 16.69
N VAL A 294 -2.60 8.50 16.99
CA VAL A 294 -3.94 8.98 17.39
C VAL A 294 -3.87 9.83 18.65
N ASN A 295 -3.06 9.42 19.63
CA ASN A 295 -2.86 10.21 20.84
C ASN A 295 -2.22 11.57 20.54
N TYR A 296 -1.21 11.60 19.66
CA TYR A 296 -0.58 12.84 19.21
C TYR A 296 -1.58 13.76 18.49
N LEU A 297 -2.36 13.21 17.54
CA LEU A 297 -3.38 13.95 16.81
C LEU A 297 -4.44 14.55 17.77
N LYS A 298 -4.84 13.77 18.78
CA LYS A 298 -5.78 14.22 19.81
C LYS A 298 -5.21 15.36 20.66
N GLN A 299 -3.97 15.24 21.12
CA GLN A 299 -3.32 16.24 21.95
C GLN A 299 -3.15 17.59 21.24
N HIS A 300 -2.95 17.56 19.92
CA HIS A 300 -2.70 18.75 19.11
C HIS A 300 -3.92 19.21 18.29
N ASP A 301 -5.09 18.57 18.45
CA ASP A 301 -6.33 18.79 17.66
C ASP A 301 -6.08 18.78 16.14
N ILE A 302 -5.24 17.86 15.68
CA ILE A 302 -4.88 17.70 14.27
C ILE A 302 -5.87 16.76 13.59
N ARG A 303 -6.35 17.14 12.41
CA ARG A 303 -7.30 16.34 11.61
C ARG A 303 -6.87 16.30 10.14
N GLN A 304 -7.24 15.21 9.49
CA GLN A 304 -7.06 15.05 8.05
C GLN A 304 -7.78 16.18 7.30
N GLY A 305 -7.08 16.76 6.31
CA GLY A 305 -7.60 17.81 5.46
C GLY A 305 -7.78 19.17 6.14
N GLN A 306 -7.18 19.37 7.31
CA GLN A 306 -7.32 20.61 8.07
C GLN A 306 -6.62 21.79 7.38
N LEU A 307 -5.54 21.54 6.65
CA LEU A 307 -4.74 22.53 5.93
C LEU A 307 -4.85 22.39 4.40
N LEU A 308 -5.72 21.52 3.92
CA LEU A 308 -6.03 21.48 2.50
C LEU A 308 -6.86 22.71 2.15
N ALA A 309 -6.34 23.54 1.23
CA ALA A 309 -7.09 24.70 0.76
C ALA A 309 -8.41 24.24 0.17
N GLU A 310 -9.52 24.83 0.60
CA GLU A 310 -10.80 24.65 -0.08
C GLU A 310 -10.68 25.30 -1.48
N VAL A 311 -10.74 24.46 -2.52
CA VAL A 311 -10.70 24.91 -3.93
C VAL A 311 -12.07 25.48 -4.32
#